data_43fd9b8143071322de44236fb47d6482
#
_entry.id   43fd9b8143071322de44236fb47d6482
#
_cell.length_a   1.000
_cell.length_b   1.000
_cell.length_c   1.000
_cell.angle_alpha   90.00
_cell.angle_beta   90.00
_cell.angle_gamma   90.00
#
_symmetry.space_group_name_H-M   'P 1'
#
loop_
_entity.id
_entity.type
_entity.pdbx_description
1 polymer ?
#
loop_
_entity_poly.entity_id
_entity_poly.type
_entity_poly.pdbx_seq_one_letter_code
_entity_poly.pdbx_strand_id
1 'polypeptide(L)'
;HRWITGKHPRLFDPARDGFGGDTIARQFLFSAYQAELYRELQLSTDPTLRAIAGKAEREVRYHLDHAAQWILRLAGGTDESRSKIIISLRDVWPYIDELFVDDELTERLTGAVPRPSALRAGFDRTVASVMTEAALEIPQVQPAWAQGRSGVHSTLMGHLLTELQWLPRRHPGASW
;
A
#
# COMPACT_ATOMS: atom_id res chain seq x y z
N HIS A 1 1.56 -8.70 0.22
CA HIS A 1 2.79 -8.81 -0.59
C HIS A 1 2.65 -8.33 -2.04
N ARG A 2 1.47 -8.42 -2.69
CA ARG A 2 1.22 -7.76 -3.98
C ARG A 2 1.45 -6.25 -3.92
N TRP A 3 1.17 -5.62 -2.79
CA TRP A 3 1.39 -4.20 -2.54
C TRP A 3 2.87 -3.82 -2.48
N ILE A 4 3.69 -4.66 -1.86
CA ILE A 4 5.12 -4.38 -1.67
C ILE A 4 5.90 -4.65 -2.96
N THR A 5 5.53 -5.67 -3.72
CA THR A 5 6.26 -6.08 -4.92
C THR A 5 5.84 -5.35 -6.19
N GLY A 6 4.71 -4.63 -6.13
CA GLY A 6 4.29 -3.71 -7.20
C GLY A 6 4.07 -4.31 -8.58
N LYS A 7 4.24 -5.61 -8.75
CA LYS A 7 4.11 -6.25 -10.07
C LYS A 7 2.75 -6.90 -10.28
N HIS A 8 1.70 -6.08 -10.31
CA HIS A 8 0.58 -6.38 -11.16
C HIS A 8 1.02 -6.08 -12.61
N PRO A 9 0.76 -6.95 -13.63
CA PRO A 9 1.19 -6.71 -15.01
C PRO A 9 0.72 -5.37 -15.57
N ARG A 10 -0.38 -4.83 -15.02
CA ARG A 10 -0.93 -3.52 -15.39
C ARG A 10 -0.35 -2.34 -14.62
N LEU A 11 0.29 -2.57 -13.45
CA LEU A 11 0.88 -1.50 -12.62
C LEU A 11 2.30 -1.11 -13.07
N PHE A 12 2.92 -1.87 -13.97
CA PHE A 12 4.25 -1.64 -14.51
C PHE A 12 4.29 -1.74 -16.04
N ASP A 13 3.18 -1.45 -16.70
CA ASP A 13 3.19 -1.27 -18.15
C ASP A 13 3.81 0.11 -18.46
N PRO A 14 5.06 0.17 -19.00
CA PRO A 14 5.70 1.43 -19.32
C PRO A 14 4.91 2.28 -20.32
N ALA A 15 4.06 1.66 -21.13
CA ALA A 15 3.18 2.36 -22.05
C ALA A 15 2.02 3.07 -21.35
N ARG A 16 1.63 2.63 -20.14
CA ARG A 16 0.62 3.28 -19.29
C ARG A 16 1.22 4.26 -18.30
N ASP A 17 2.44 3.99 -17.85
CA ASP A 17 3.08 4.65 -16.71
C ASP A 17 3.79 5.98 -17.09
N GLY A 18 3.52 6.51 -18.26
CA GLY A 18 4.10 7.79 -18.71
C GLY A 18 3.89 8.96 -17.75
N PHE A 19 3.17 8.79 -16.61
CA PHE A 19 2.88 9.80 -15.60
C PHE A 19 2.95 9.34 -14.15
N GLY A 20 3.33 8.10 -13.86
CA GLY A 20 3.42 7.61 -12.48
C GLY A 20 2.09 7.56 -11.73
N GLY A 21 0.95 7.59 -12.41
CA GLY A 21 -0.38 7.56 -11.78
C GLY A 21 -0.59 6.33 -10.92
N ASP A 22 -0.17 5.16 -11.41
CA ASP A 22 -0.26 3.90 -10.68
C ASP A 22 0.63 3.91 -9.42
N THR A 23 1.82 4.50 -9.53
CA THR A 23 2.73 4.67 -8.40
C THR A 23 2.13 5.59 -7.35
N ILE A 24 1.53 6.72 -7.75
CA ILE A 24 0.89 7.68 -6.84
C ILE A 24 -0.35 7.06 -6.18
N ALA A 25 -1.23 6.40 -6.93
CA ALA A 25 -2.41 5.74 -6.38
C ALA A 25 -2.04 4.69 -5.33
N ARG A 26 -1.08 3.82 -5.65
CA ARG A 26 -0.55 2.83 -4.73
C ARG A 26 0.09 3.47 -3.49
N GLN A 27 0.96 4.47 -3.69
CA GLN A 27 1.64 5.15 -2.60
C GLN A 27 0.64 5.84 -1.67
N PHE A 28 -0.37 6.51 -2.21
CA PHE A 28 -1.41 7.15 -1.41
C PHE A 28 -2.16 6.15 -0.53
N LEU A 29 -2.72 5.11 -1.13
CA LEU A 29 -3.52 4.12 -0.42
C LEU A 29 -2.68 3.33 0.60
N PHE A 30 -1.45 2.97 0.24
CA PHE A 30 -0.58 2.24 1.15
C PHE A 30 -0.06 3.11 2.30
N SER A 31 0.26 4.38 2.05
CA SER A 31 0.66 5.31 3.12
C SER A 31 -0.50 5.65 4.05
N ALA A 32 -1.74 5.73 3.54
CA ALA A 32 -2.92 5.89 4.39
C ALA A 32 -3.10 4.71 5.36
N TYR A 33 -2.90 3.47 4.86
CA TYR A 33 -2.88 2.28 5.71
C TYR A 33 -1.71 2.30 6.71
N GLN A 34 -0.51 2.61 6.26
CA GLN A 34 0.67 2.65 7.13
C GLN A 34 0.57 3.72 8.22
N ALA A 35 -0.03 4.87 7.92
CA ALA A 35 -0.24 5.93 8.91
C ALA A 35 -1.08 5.43 10.10
N GLU A 36 -2.17 4.72 9.83
CA GLU A 36 -2.98 4.11 10.87
C GLU A 36 -2.23 2.98 11.59
N LEU A 37 -1.52 2.13 10.85
CA LEU A 37 -0.72 1.04 11.44
C LEU A 37 0.32 1.57 12.42
N TYR A 38 1.12 2.56 12.03
CA TYR A 38 2.16 3.09 12.90
C TYR A 38 1.59 3.92 14.04
N ARG A 39 0.46 4.58 13.87
CA ARG A 39 -0.25 5.23 14.95
C ARG A 39 -0.66 4.23 16.05
N GLU A 40 -1.27 3.12 15.66
CA GLU A 40 -1.66 2.05 16.60
C GLU A 40 -0.46 1.31 17.19
N LEU A 41 0.59 1.05 16.42
CA LEU A 41 1.81 0.40 16.92
C LEU A 41 2.56 1.23 17.98
N GLN A 42 2.34 2.53 18.07
CA GLN A 42 2.86 3.34 19.17
C GLN A 42 2.24 2.96 20.52
N LEU A 43 1.11 2.25 20.52
CA LEU A 43 0.45 1.70 21.70
C LEU A 43 0.85 0.26 22.00
N SER A 44 1.76 -0.33 21.22
CA SER A 44 2.23 -1.70 21.36
C SER A 44 2.77 -1.99 22.77
N THR A 45 2.52 -3.19 23.28
CA THR A 45 3.16 -3.69 24.51
C THR A 45 4.65 -3.99 24.30
N ASP A 46 5.08 -4.23 23.05
CA ASP A 46 6.49 -4.42 22.71
C ASP A 46 7.20 -3.06 22.57
N PRO A 47 8.21 -2.78 23.42
CA PRO A 47 8.93 -1.51 23.41
C PRO A 47 9.73 -1.28 22.12
N THR A 48 10.18 -2.33 21.44
CA THR A 48 10.90 -2.23 20.18
C THR A 48 9.97 -1.79 19.06
N LEU A 49 8.79 -2.43 18.97
CA LEU A 49 7.77 -2.03 17.99
C LEU A 49 7.29 -0.61 18.21
N ARG A 50 7.07 -0.18 19.49
CA ARG A 50 6.74 1.22 19.79
C ARG A 50 7.81 2.19 19.30
N ALA A 51 9.07 1.89 19.56
CA ALA A 51 10.18 2.76 19.17
C ALA A 51 10.33 2.87 17.65
N ILE A 52 10.16 1.75 16.93
CA ILE A 52 10.17 1.73 15.46
C ILE A 52 8.98 2.54 14.92
N ALA A 53 7.79 2.31 15.46
CA ALA A 53 6.58 3.01 15.03
C ALA A 53 6.70 4.53 15.22
N GLY A 54 7.24 4.98 16.35
CA GLY A 54 7.46 6.41 16.61
C GLY A 54 8.43 7.09 15.64
N LYS A 55 9.41 6.34 15.11
CA LYS A 55 10.31 6.86 14.07
C LYS A 55 9.63 6.85 12.68
N ALA A 56 9.00 5.73 12.34
CA ALA A 56 8.41 5.53 11.02
C ALA A 56 7.20 6.42 10.77
N GLU A 57 6.45 6.78 11.81
CA GLU A 57 5.22 7.57 11.70
C GLU A 57 5.45 8.90 10.98
N ARG A 58 6.55 9.61 11.30
CA ARG A 58 6.87 10.90 10.67
C ARG A 58 7.15 10.77 9.17
N GLU A 59 7.90 9.73 8.78
CA GLU A 59 8.21 9.49 7.36
C GLU A 59 6.97 9.06 6.59
N VAL A 60 6.17 8.19 7.18
CA VAL A 60 4.91 7.74 6.55
C VAL A 60 3.93 8.90 6.40
N ARG A 61 3.85 9.79 7.37
CA ARG A 61 3.01 11.00 7.28
C ARG A 61 3.47 11.91 6.13
N TYR A 62 4.79 12.07 5.94
CA TYR A 62 5.33 12.77 4.79
C TYR A 62 4.97 12.08 3.46
N HIS A 63 5.08 10.76 3.38
CA HIS A 63 4.70 10.00 2.18
C HIS A 63 3.21 10.12 1.88
N LEU A 64 2.37 10.08 2.90
CA LEU A 64 0.93 10.26 2.75
C LEU A 64 0.59 11.65 2.23
N ASP A 65 1.14 12.70 2.84
CA ASP A 65 0.94 14.08 2.41
C ASP A 65 1.41 14.29 0.96
N HIS A 66 2.62 13.84 0.65
CA HIS A 66 3.17 13.91 -0.71
C HIS A 66 2.26 13.24 -1.74
N ALA A 67 1.82 12.00 -1.45
CA ALA A 67 0.96 11.26 -2.37
C ALA A 67 -0.43 11.90 -2.49
N ALA A 68 -1.01 12.39 -1.38
CA ALA A 68 -2.29 13.10 -1.38
C ALA A 68 -2.21 14.38 -2.24
N GLN A 69 -1.15 15.18 -2.10
CA GLN A 69 -0.93 16.36 -2.93
C GLN A 69 -0.85 16.02 -4.43
N TRP A 70 -0.24 14.88 -4.78
CA TRP A 70 -0.22 14.43 -6.16
C TRP A 70 -1.59 13.94 -6.65
N ILE A 71 -2.40 13.28 -5.80
CA ILE A 71 -3.80 12.97 -6.15
C ILE A 71 -4.55 14.24 -6.50
N LEU A 72 -4.46 15.29 -5.65
CA LEU A 72 -5.13 16.58 -5.87
C LEU A 72 -4.66 17.24 -7.18
N ARG A 73 -3.35 17.29 -7.42
CA ARG A 73 -2.77 17.88 -8.65
C ARG A 73 -3.19 17.14 -9.90
N LEU A 74 -3.17 15.81 -9.90
CA LEU A 74 -3.56 15.01 -11.07
C LEU A 74 -5.06 15.12 -11.33
N ALA A 75 -5.88 15.15 -10.27
CA ALA A 75 -7.32 15.28 -10.38
C ALA A 75 -7.75 16.69 -10.84
N GLY A 76 -7.05 17.73 -10.38
CA GLY A 76 -7.32 19.12 -10.75
C GLY A 76 -6.57 19.63 -11.99
N GLY A 77 -5.77 18.78 -12.63
CA GLY A 77 -4.96 19.14 -13.81
C GLY A 77 -5.74 19.06 -15.12
N THR A 78 -5.16 18.42 -16.12
CA THR A 78 -5.80 18.19 -17.42
C THR A 78 -6.79 17.03 -17.36
N ASP A 79 -7.72 16.95 -18.32
CA ASP A 79 -8.64 15.81 -18.47
C ASP A 79 -7.88 14.47 -18.59
N GLU A 80 -6.72 14.51 -19.26
CA GLU A 80 -5.84 13.35 -19.38
C GLU A 80 -5.28 12.91 -18.03
N SER A 81 -4.73 13.83 -17.22
CA SER A 81 -4.18 13.51 -15.90
C SER A 81 -5.27 13.02 -14.96
N ARG A 82 -6.44 13.65 -15.00
CA ARG A 82 -7.62 13.23 -14.24
C ARG A 82 -8.06 11.82 -14.61
N SER A 83 -8.19 11.53 -15.91
CA SER A 83 -8.58 10.21 -16.39
C SER A 83 -7.56 9.14 -15.97
N LYS A 84 -6.27 9.43 -16.06
CA LYS A 84 -5.19 8.52 -15.66
C LYS A 84 -5.26 8.18 -14.17
N ILE A 85 -5.41 9.18 -13.29
CA ILE A 85 -5.46 8.90 -11.85
C ILE A 85 -6.72 8.14 -11.44
N ILE A 86 -7.88 8.39 -12.08
CA ILE A 86 -9.10 7.63 -11.86
C ILE A 86 -8.88 6.15 -12.24
N ILE A 87 -8.28 5.88 -13.39
CA ILE A 87 -7.97 4.52 -13.85
C ILE A 87 -7.01 3.85 -12.86
N SER A 88 -5.94 4.54 -12.45
CA SER A 88 -4.95 4.01 -11.53
C SER A 88 -5.56 3.67 -10.16
N LEU A 89 -6.40 4.55 -9.60
CA LEU A 89 -7.12 4.26 -8.36
C LEU A 89 -8.03 3.04 -8.51
N ARG A 90 -8.77 2.95 -9.62
CA ARG A 90 -9.65 1.83 -9.90
C ARG A 90 -8.91 0.50 -10.04
N ASP A 91 -7.71 0.51 -10.62
CA ASP A 91 -6.89 -0.69 -10.81
C ASP A 91 -6.25 -1.20 -9.51
N VAL A 92 -5.94 -0.30 -8.57
CA VAL A 92 -5.36 -0.65 -7.27
C VAL A 92 -6.43 -1.02 -6.24
N TRP A 93 -7.61 -0.42 -6.33
CA TRP A 93 -8.68 -0.53 -5.34
C TRP A 93 -9.09 -1.96 -4.98
N PRO A 94 -9.19 -2.92 -5.93
CA PRO A 94 -9.60 -4.30 -5.63
C PRO A 94 -8.73 -5.02 -4.59
N TYR A 95 -7.52 -4.53 -4.33
CA TYR A 95 -6.56 -5.16 -3.40
C TYR A 95 -6.56 -4.54 -2.00
N ILE A 96 -7.37 -3.52 -1.75
CA ILE A 96 -7.36 -2.79 -0.47
C ILE A 96 -7.86 -3.67 0.68
N ASP A 97 -8.93 -4.43 0.45
CA ASP A 97 -9.57 -5.21 1.50
C ASP A 97 -8.65 -6.26 2.13
N GLU A 98 -7.66 -6.76 1.35
CA GLU A 98 -6.64 -7.68 1.87
C GLU A 98 -5.81 -7.10 3.02
N LEU A 99 -5.64 -5.78 3.06
CA LEU A 99 -4.87 -5.09 4.12
C LEU A 99 -5.54 -5.20 5.49
N PHE A 100 -6.85 -5.40 5.52
CA PHE A 100 -7.67 -5.35 6.73
C PHE A 100 -8.20 -6.74 7.15
N VAL A 101 -7.70 -7.80 6.55
CA VAL A 101 -8.06 -9.18 6.94
C VAL A 101 -7.27 -9.56 8.18
N ASP A 102 -7.99 -9.90 9.25
CA ASP A 102 -7.39 -10.48 10.46
C ASP A 102 -6.91 -11.91 10.18
N ASP A 103 -5.81 -12.31 10.81
CA ASP A 103 -5.23 -13.63 10.71
C ASP A 103 -4.83 -14.18 12.10
N GLU A 104 -4.59 -15.48 12.17
CA GLU A 104 -4.22 -16.16 13.42
C GLU A 104 -2.93 -15.56 14.03
N LEU A 105 -2.01 -15.06 13.23
CA LEU A 105 -0.77 -14.45 13.72
C LEU A 105 -1.08 -13.16 14.48
N THR A 106 -1.92 -12.30 13.92
CA THR A 106 -2.31 -11.04 14.57
C THR A 106 -3.14 -11.29 15.83
N GLU A 107 -3.96 -12.32 15.85
CA GLU A 107 -4.70 -12.72 17.05
C GLU A 107 -3.78 -13.21 18.17
N ARG A 108 -2.77 -14.02 17.83
CA ARG A 108 -1.76 -14.51 18.79
C ARG A 108 -0.87 -13.41 19.36
N LEU A 109 -0.69 -12.31 18.62
CA LEU A 109 0.13 -11.16 18.99
C LEU A 109 -0.71 -10.02 19.59
N THR A 110 -1.87 -10.32 20.15
CA THR A 110 -2.75 -9.33 20.78
C THR A 110 -1.99 -8.47 21.80
N GLY A 111 -2.13 -7.16 21.67
CA GLY A 111 -1.41 -6.15 22.47
C GLY A 111 -0.04 -5.76 21.91
N ALA A 112 0.65 -6.64 21.20
CA ALA A 112 1.90 -6.28 20.51
C ALA A 112 1.65 -5.63 19.15
N VAL A 113 0.64 -6.12 18.40
CA VAL A 113 0.25 -5.56 17.11
C VAL A 113 -1.24 -5.27 17.08
N PRO A 114 -1.68 -4.23 16.35
CA PRO A 114 -3.10 -3.96 16.16
C PRO A 114 -3.73 -5.03 15.24
N ARG A 115 -5.01 -5.30 15.42
CA ARG A 115 -5.77 -6.08 14.45
C ARG A 115 -5.88 -5.30 13.15
N PRO A 116 -5.60 -5.90 11.98
CA PRO A 116 -5.76 -5.25 10.69
C PRO A 116 -7.14 -4.61 10.48
N SER A 117 -8.20 -5.32 10.86
CA SER A 117 -9.58 -4.81 10.76
C SER A 117 -9.82 -3.51 11.53
N ALA A 118 -9.15 -3.32 12.66
CA ALA A 118 -9.29 -2.11 13.48
C ALA A 118 -8.74 -0.84 12.80
N LEU A 119 -7.84 -1.00 11.82
CA LEU A 119 -7.24 0.12 11.08
C LEU A 119 -8.17 0.67 9.99
N ARG A 120 -9.19 -0.09 9.59
CA ARG A 120 -10.07 0.24 8.46
C ARG A 120 -10.75 1.58 8.59
N ALA A 121 -11.33 1.88 9.73
CA ALA A 121 -12.07 3.12 9.92
C ALA A 121 -11.19 4.38 9.80
N GLY A 122 -9.94 4.32 10.27
CA GLY A 122 -8.98 5.42 10.12
C GLY A 122 -8.55 5.61 8.68
N PHE A 123 -8.22 4.52 8.01
CA PHE A 123 -7.93 4.51 6.59
C PHE A 123 -9.06 5.11 5.76
N ASP A 124 -10.29 4.64 5.95
CA ASP A 124 -11.45 5.11 5.19
C ASP A 124 -11.68 6.62 5.37
N ARG A 125 -11.53 7.17 6.59
CA ARG A 125 -11.62 8.62 6.85
C ARG A 125 -10.57 9.40 6.07
N THR A 126 -9.33 8.96 6.11
CA THR A 126 -8.20 9.62 5.42
C THR A 126 -8.42 9.63 3.91
N VAL A 127 -8.79 8.48 3.36
CA VAL A 127 -9.02 8.33 1.92
C VAL A 127 -10.24 9.15 1.49
N ALA A 128 -11.35 9.07 2.21
CA ALA A 128 -12.57 9.83 1.89
C ALA A 128 -12.31 11.34 1.89
N SER A 129 -11.51 11.85 2.84
CA SER A 129 -11.15 13.27 2.90
C SER A 129 -10.44 13.72 1.62
N VAL A 130 -9.40 13.01 1.20
CA VAL A 130 -8.61 13.36 0.00
C VAL A 130 -9.44 13.19 -1.27
N MET A 131 -10.22 12.11 -1.39
CA MET A 131 -11.09 11.87 -2.55
C MET A 131 -12.15 12.96 -2.69
N THR A 132 -12.73 13.41 -1.58
CA THR A 132 -13.71 14.53 -1.57
C THR A 132 -13.05 15.83 -2.03
N GLU A 133 -11.87 16.17 -1.49
CA GLU A 133 -11.12 17.37 -1.87
C GLU A 133 -10.71 17.34 -3.35
N ALA A 134 -10.34 16.17 -3.87
CA ALA A 134 -10.00 15.95 -5.27
C ALA A 134 -11.22 15.94 -6.21
N ALA A 135 -12.43 16.00 -5.69
CA ALA A 135 -13.68 15.78 -6.41
C ALA A 135 -13.65 14.46 -7.21
N LEU A 136 -13.14 13.39 -6.58
CA LEU A 136 -13.08 12.03 -7.11
C LEU A 136 -14.06 11.12 -6.37
N GLU A 137 -14.68 10.21 -7.09
CA GLU A 137 -15.51 9.18 -6.50
C GLU A 137 -14.67 7.99 -5.99
N ILE A 138 -15.09 7.41 -4.88
CA ILE A 138 -14.52 6.16 -4.39
C ILE A 138 -14.88 5.03 -5.39
N PRO A 139 -13.87 4.30 -5.92
CA PRO A 139 -14.13 3.27 -6.91
C PRO A 139 -15.05 2.16 -6.40
N GLN A 140 -16.11 1.87 -7.14
CA GLN A 140 -17.00 0.76 -6.90
C GLN A 140 -16.57 -0.42 -7.77
N VAL A 141 -15.69 -1.26 -7.23
CA VAL A 141 -15.10 -2.42 -7.93
C VAL A 141 -15.16 -3.66 -7.05
N GLN A 142 -15.26 -4.82 -7.67
CA GLN A 142 -15.23 -6.08 -6.94
C GLN A 142 -13.84 -6.29 -6.31
N PRO A 143 -13.75 -6.72 -5.04
CA PRO A 143 -12.49 -7.08 -4.41
C PRO A 143 -11.77 -8.15 -5.22
N ALA A 144 -10.46 -8.02 -5.37
CA ALA A 144 -9.65 -9.08 -5.96
C ALA A 144 -9.59 -10.27 -5.00
N TRP A 145 -9.66 -11.47 -5.58
CA TRP A 145 -9.31 -12.65 -4.81
C TRP A 145 -7.79 -12.62 -4.57
N ALA A 146 -7.41 -12.23 -3.38
CA ALA A 146 -6.02 -12.10 -2.98
C ALA A 146 -5.85 -12.70 -1.57
N GLN A 147 -4.83 -13.53 -1.42
CA GLN A 147 -4.47 -14.16 -0.16
C GLN A 147 -2.94 -14.11 0.04
N GLY A 148 -2.35 -12.95 -0.24
CA GLY A 148 -0.90 -12.76 -0.16
C GLY A 148 -0.31 -13.11 1.20
N ARG A 149 -1.03 -12.82 2.29
CA ARG A 149 -0.63 -13.19 3.65
C ARG A 149 -0.65 -14.70 3.90
N SER A 150 -1.49 -15.42 3.18
CA SER A 150 -1.56 -16.91 3.23
C SER A 150 -0.65 -17.58 2.19
N GLY A 151 0.25 -16.82 1.54
CA GLY A 151 1.20 -17.37 0.58
C GLY A 151 0.66 -17.56 -0.85
N VAL A 152 -0.58 -17.18 -1.10
CA VAL A 152 -1.16 -17.25 -2.46
C VAL A 152 -0.81 -15.97 -3.23
N HIS A 153 0.12 -16.10 -4.17
CA HIS A 153 0.65 -15.00 -4.97
C HIS A 153 0.40 -15.19 -6.45
N SER A 154 0.53 -14.11 -7.22
CA SER A 154 0.54 -14.21 -8.68
C SER A 154 1.84 -14.88 -9.17
N THR A 155 1.82 -15.44 -10.38
CA THR A 155 2.98 -16.05 -11.04
C THR A 155 4.20 -15.11 -11.11
N LEU A 156 3.96 -13.80 -11.13
CA LEU A 156 5.02 -12.78 -11.15
C LEU A 156 5.88 -12.74 -9.87
N MET A 157 5.37 -13.24 -8.74
CA MET A 157 6.16 -13.33 -7.50
C MET A 157 7.40 -14.20 -7.69
N GLY A 158 7.26 -15.34 -8.40
CA GLY A 158 8.40 -16.22 -8.68
C GLY A 158 9.49 -15.53 -9.49
N HIS A 159 9.14 -14.76 -10.50
CA HIS A 159 10.09 -13.97 -11.28
C HIS A 159 10.78 -12.90 -10.43
N LEU A 160 10.01 -12.14 -9.65
CA LEU A 160 10.55 -11.12 -8.76
C LEU A 160 11.53 -11.72 -7.74
N LEU A 161 11.15 -12.82 -7.09
CA LEU A 161 12.02 -13.49 -6.12
C LEU A 161 13.30 -14.04 -6.77
N THR A 162 13.22 -14.52 -7.98
CA THR A 162 14.38 -14.99 -8.74
C THR A 162 15.37 -13.85 -8.98
N GLU A 163 14.89 -12.69 -9.41
CA GLU A 163 15.73 -11.49 -9.60
C GLU A 163 16.33 -10.99 -8.28
N LEU A 164 15.53 -10.87 -7.23
CA LEU A 164 15.99 -10.38 -5.92
C LEU A 164 17.02 -11.33 -5.26
N GLN A 165 16.91 -12.63 -5.51
CA GLN A 165 17.77 -13.64 -4.91
C GLN A 165 18.94 -14.04 -5.80
N TRP A 166 19.03 -13.49 -7.03
CA TRP A 166 20.06 -13.88 -7.98
C TRP A 166 21.49 -13.65 -7.45
N LEU A 167 21.73 -12.47 -6.89
CA LEU A 167 23.06 -12.07 -6.43
C LEU A 167 23.54 -12.93 -5.23
N PRO A 168 22.77 -13.06 -4.12
CA PRO A 168 23.20 -13.91 -3.01
C PRO A 168 23.26 -15.40 -3.38
N ARG A 169 22.46 -15.88 -4.30
CA ARG A 169 22.53 -17.28 -4.78
C ARG A 169 23.75 -17.51 -5.65
N ARG A 170 24.18 -16.52 -6.44
CA ARG A 170 25.37 -16.59 -7.29
C ARG A 170 26.66 -16.54 -6.47
N HIS A 171 26.66 -15.87 -5.32
CA HIS A 171 27.81 -15.64 -4.47
C HIS A 171 27.52 -16.05 -3.01
N PRO A 172 27.37 -17.38 -2.74
CA PRO A 172 27.10 -17.86 -1.40
C PRO A 172 28.28 -17.52 -0.47
N GLY A 173 27.95 -16.96 0.71
CA GLY A 173 28.95 -16.56 1.69
C GLY A 173 29.63 -15.21 1.46
N ALA A 174 29.29 -14.47 0.41
CA ALA A 174 29.73 -13.10 0.26
C ALA A 174 29.10 -12.19 1.34
N SER A 175 29.89 -11.26 1.88
CA SER A 175 29.41 -10.17 2.74
C SER A 175 29.32 -8.87 1.92
N TRP A 176 28.28 -8.11 2.16
CA TRP A 176 27.98 -6.86 1.44
C TRP A 176 28.06 -5.67 2.35
#